data_3a573357657d941da8e9dc773068f5f8
#
_entry.id   3a573357657d941da8e9dc773068f5f8
#
_cell.length_a   1.000
_cell.length_b   1.000
_cell.length_c   1.000
_cell.angle_alpha   90.00
_cell.angle_beta   90.00
_cell.angle_gamma   90.00
#
_symmetry.space_group_name_H-M   'P 1'
#
loop_
_entity.id
_entity.type
_entity.pdbx_description
1 polymer ?
#
loop_
_entity_poly.entity_id
_entity_poly.type
_entity_poly.pdbx_seq_one_letter_code
_entity_poly.pdbx_strand_id
1 'polypeptide(L)'
;MNRPVNTLRRIHQTSINRSIRELTMRTPSKSLFLCLAALLAAFSTQIAHAQTTPSTPPPTPTSVELDSEPLRIDALNLNIFLPVGSVSETTSFGNNVNVGVGFPDKIGVMIIKEQRTSNADLTLSQVAKSVLTQLTRFANSRTGSVLAHDKELKVGFWTGQRFYVRIPGTDGKPDTVRGMTIFQTQPQRFIIFDLTTLYRDYDKCKVMYETSIATMDLGNPTDEEVRRAAAIRRTLDFLALRSVEDYQDAMTGKKDRWERLYTPAGSGDDMDATEYGYRRIRSWGGFKGELTEKSRSKWNDEDRTLGYFVQIDAMAIEEDLRVDTRATFYMAEDGSEESWTIKMSLRRGTESNTSTITGARSKNDLVILTESNDTAPVKAKPMIQGNGYISQTLSYLLSNMLAQHADPGEYGSYSYNSSSSAITLRWDVVEHPEDTPDLIRVVTKASSDTPPIVSLYNKDGDLLRVRLSNGRVWEPIELDRLIALWQKKGLPLD
;
A
#
# COMPACT_ATOMS: atom_id res chain seq x y z
N MET A 1 -11.07 -62.87 10.32
CA MET A 1 -10.32 -62.41 11.51
C MET A 1 -10.17 -60.91 11.41
N ASN A 2 -10.87 -60.21 12.28
CA ASN A 2 -10.95 -58.75 12.40
C ASN A 2 -9.71 -58.15 13.06
N ARG A 3 -9.29 -56.91 12.59
CA ARG A 3 -8.94 -55.72 13.39
C ARG A 3 -7.88 -54.87 12.72
N PRO A 4 -7.76 -53.57 13.04
CA PRO A 4 -8.64 -52.43 12.82
C PRO A 4 -7.88 -51.25 12.18
N VAL A 5 -8.56 -50.50 11.33
CA VAL A 5 -8.06 -49.23 10.80
C VAL A 5 -8.94 -48.11 11.40
N ASN A 6 -8.65 -47.65 12.62
CA ASN A 6 -9.39 -46.49 13.19
C ASN A 6 -8.66 -45.74 14.32
N THR A 7 -7.34 -45.74 14.37
CA THR A 7 -6.64 -45.08 15.50
C THR A 7 -5.87 -43.82 15.08
N LEU A 8 -5.63 -43.56 13.80
CA LEU A 8 -4.84 -42.40 13.35
C LEU A 8 -5.64 -41.15 13.04
N ARG A 9 -6.97 -41.24 12.89
CA ARG A 9 -7.81 -40.03 12.64
C ARG A 9 -8.19 -39.23 13.89
N ARG A 10 -8.03 -39.76 15.09
CA ARG A 10 -8.37 -39.08 16.36
C ARG A 10 -7.25 -38.25 16.96
N ILE A 11 -6.00 -38.45 16.57
CA ILE A 11 -4.86 -37.74 17.13
C ILE A 11 -4.66 -36.36 16.47
N HIS A 12 -5.01 -36.21 15.20
CA HIS A 12 -4.87 -34.91 14.50
C HIS A 12 -5.96 -33.92 14.83
N GLN A 13 -7.18 -34.36 15.17
CA GLN A 13 -8.28 -33.45 15.53
C GLN A 13 -8.19 -32.91 16.97
N THR A 14 -7.51 -33.63 17.86
CA THR A 14 -7.32 -33.16 19.25
C THR A 14 -6.20 -32.16 19.44
N SER A 15 -5.18 -32.17 18.59
CA SER A 15 -4.09 -31.18 18.66
C SER A 15 -4.50 -29.82 18.09
N ILE A 16 -5.35 -29.78 17.07
CA ILE A 16 -5.86 -28.54 16.46
C ILE A 16 -6.82 -27.81 17.41
N ASN A 17 -7.67 -28.53 18.13
CA ASN A 17 -8.62 -27.94 19.08
C ASN A 17 -7.98 -27.49 20.41
N ARG A 18 -6.79 -27.93 20.75
CA ARG A 18 -6.06 -27.47 21.95
C ARG A 18 -5.34 -26.14 21.71
N SER A 19 -4.80 -25.92 20.52
CA SER A 19 -4.19 -24.63 20.12
C SER A 19 -5.19 -23.49 19.97
N ILE A 20 -6.47 -23.78 19.69
CA ILE A 20 -7.51 -22.74 19.52
C ILE A 20 -8.03 -22.24 20.88
N ARG A 21 -7.93 -23.00 21.96
CA ARG A 21 -8.42 -22.58 23.29
C ARG A 21 -7.43 -21.76 24.12
N GLU A 22 -6.14 -21.83 23.84
CA GLU A 22 -5.12 -21.06 24.59
C GLU A 22 -4.80 -19.68 23.97
N LEU A 23 -5.31 -19.35 22.78
CA LEU A 23 -5.05 -18.10 22.07
C LEU A 23 -6.14 -17.03 22.24
N THR A 24 -7.23 -17.32 23.01
CA THR A 24 -8.34 -16.38 23.20
C THR A 24 -8.21 -15.46 24.42
N MET A 25 -7.11 -15.51 25.16
CA MET A 25 -6.85 -14.59 26.26
C MET A 25 -5.42 -14.02 26.22
N ARG A 26 -5.12 -13.23 25.22
CA ARG A 26 -4.03 -12.23 25.32
C ARG A 26 -4.45 -10.97 24.58
N THR A 27 -4.50 -9.90 25.33
CA THR A 27 -4.74 -8.50 25.03
C THR A 27 -4.11 -8.00 23.71
N PRO A 28 -4.74 -7.02 23.00
CA PRO A 28 -4.28 -6.55 21.71
C PRO A 28 -2.92 -5.85 21.79
N SER A 29 -2.10 -6.30 20.96
CA SER A 29 -0.73 -6.03 20.59
C SER A 29 -0.18 -4.61 20.81
N LYS A 30 0.96 -4.58 21.49
CA LYS A 30 1.89 -3.44 21.60
C LYS A 30 2.59 -3.07 20.28
N SER A 31 2.36 -3.79 19.20
CA SER A 31 3.09 -3.63 17.93
C SER A 31 2.62 -2.47 17.04
N LEU A 32 1.41 -1.94 17.23
CA LEU A 32 0.97 -0.75 16.50
C LEU A 32 1.63 0.55 16.99
N PHE A 33 2.24 0.53 18.18
CA PHE A 33 2.85 1.70 18.81
C PHE A 33 4.36 1.84 18.57
N LEU A 34 5.05 0.79 18.12
CA LEU A 34 6.50 0.84 17.92
C LEU A 34 6.90 1.58 16.63
N CYS A 35 6.07 1.58 15.59
CA CYS A 35 6.38 2.31 14.37
C CYS A 35 6.33 3.84 14.53
N LEU A 36 5.58 4.35 15.51
CA LEU A 36 5.50 5.79 15.78
C LEU A 36 6.73 6.33 16.52
N ALA A 37 7.41 5.48 17.30
CA ALA A 37 8.56 5.88 18.10
C ALA A 37 9.87 5.95 17.30
N ALA A 38 10.02 5.15 16.24
CA ALA A 38 11.26 5.08 15.45
C ALA A 38 11.47 6.31 14.54
N LEU A 39 10.40 6.98 14.11
CA LEU A 39 10.50 8.18 13.25
C LEU A 39 10.91 9.46 14.04
N LEU A 40 10.80 9.44 15.35
CA LEU A 40 11.09 10.61 16.23
C LEU A 40 12.59 10.77 16.55
N ALA A 41 13.41 9.76 16.31
CA ALA A 41 14.83 9.78 16.68
C ALA A 41 15.76 10.38 15.60
N ALA A 42 15.33 10.47 14.36
CA ALA A 42 16.21 10.84 13.24
C ALA A 42 16.39 12.34 13.00
N PHE A 43 15.58 13.22 13.62
CA PHE A 43 15.64 14.67 13.37
C PHE A 43 16.26 15.52 14.51
N SER A 44 16.90 14.91 15.51
CA SER A 44 17.34 15.63 16.71
C SER A 44 18.76 16.23 16.66
N THR A 45 19.49 16.16 15.57
CA THR A 45 20.94 16.47 15.59
C THR A 45 21.37 17.55 14.60
N GLN A 46 20.77 18.70 14.58
CA GLN A 46 21.45 19.92 14.08
C GLN A 46 20.71 21.19 14.55
N ILE A 47 20.98 21.64 15.76
CA ILE A 47 20.74 23.05 16.14
C ILE A 47 22.02 23.57 16.76
N ALA A 48 22.77 24.36 15.99
CA ALA A 48 23.95 25.07 16.44
C ALA A 48 23.60 26.26 17.34
N HIS A 49 24.44 26.49 18.33
CA HIS A 49 24.35 27.58 19.32
C HIS A 49 24.39 28.95 18.65
N ALA A 50 23.39 29.78 18.90
CA ALA A 50 23.44 31.23 18.70
C ALA A 50 23.21 31.95 20.03
N GLN A 51 24.13 32.82 20.36
CA GLN A 51 24.15 33.63 21.58
C GLN A 51 23.00 34.65 21.61
N THR A 52 22.39 34.82 22.77
CA THR A 52 21.27 35.70 23.05
C THR A 52 21.68 37.12 23.30
N THR A 53 21.13 38.07 22.52
CA THR A 53 20.93 39.48 22.91
C THR A 53 19.44 39.68 23.22
N PRO A 54 19.04 40.36 24.29
CA PRO A 54 17.64 40.61 24.58
C PRO A 54 17.07 41.67 23.64
N SER A 55 16.21 41.25 22.71
CA SER A 55 15.46 42.14 21.83
C SER A 55 14.00 42.24 22.28
N THR A 56 13.47 43.45 22.26
CA THR A 56 12.07 43.80 22.41
C THR A 56 11.20 42.88 21.55
N PRO A 57 10.09 42.32 22.06
CA PRO A 57 9.26 41.45 21.27
C PRO A 57 8.74 42.16 20.03
N PRO A 58 8.92 41.60 18.83
CA PRO A 58 8.36 42.19 17.61
C PRO A 58 6.83 42.18 17.68
N PRO A 59 6.15 43.14 17.07
CA PRO A 59 4.70 43.20 17.01
C PRO A 59 4.18 41.89 16.35
N THR A 60 3.18 41.29 16.96
CA THR A 60 2.52 40.07 16.44
C THR A 60 2.02 40.38 15.03
N PRO A 61 2.43 39.62 14.00
CA PRO A 61 1.94 39.82 12.65
C PRO A 61 0.44 39.63 12.61
N THR A 62 -0.31 40.63 12.17
CA THR A 62 -1.78 40.64 12.13
C THR A 62 -2.34 39.82 10.97
N SER A 63 -1.53 39.48 9.99
CA SER A 63 -1.91 38.64 8.85
C SER A 63 -0.73 37.80 8.36
N VAL A 64 -1.02 36.55 7.99
CA VAL A 64 -0.07 35.65 7.34
C VAL A 64 -0.28 35.73 5.84
N GLU A 65 0.75 36.08 5.10
CA GLU A 65 0.74 36.02 3.63
C GLU A 65 0.88 34.57 3.19
N LEU A 66 -0.04 34.09 2.33
CA LEU A 66 -0.06 32.75 1.79
C LEU A 66 0.46 32.72 0.35
N ASP A 67 1.06 31.62 -0.06
CA ASP A 67 1.45 31.38 -1.44
C ASP A 67 0.26 31.54 -2.39
N SER A 68 0.51 31.94 -3.62
CA SER A 68 -0.53 32.12 -4.64
C SER A 68 -1.06 30.79 -5.18
N GLU A 69 -0.30 29.68 -5.04
CA GLU A 69 -0.68 28.34 -5.46
C GLU A 69 -0.78 27.41 -4.25
N PRO A 70 -1.79 26.55 -4.20
CA PRO A 70 -1.92 25.58 -3.13
C PRO A 70 -0.91 24.43 -3.29
N LEU A 71 -0.40 23.94 -2.17
CA LEU A 71 0.22 22.62 -2.13
C LEU A 71 -0.85 21.57 -2.39
N ARG A 72 -0.69 20.81 -3.46
CA ARG A 72 -1.59 19.71 -3.83
C ARG A 72 -1.00 18.39 -3.39
N ILE A 73 -1.77 17.58 -2.66
CA ILE A 73 -1.41 16.26 -2.19
C ILE A 73 -2.46 15.29 -2.71
N ASP A 74 -2.29 14.86 -3.96
CA ASP A 74 -3.26 14.02 -4.67
C ASP A 74 -3.58 12.72 -3.91
N ALA A 75 -2.60 12.10 -3.28
CA ALA A 75 -2.78 10.89 -2.48
C ALA A 75 -3.74 11.08 -1.28
N LEU A 76 -3.87 12.31 -0.78
CA LEU A 76 -4.78 12.68 0.31
C LEU A 76 -6.06 13.36 -0.17
N ASN A 77 -6.16 13.67 -1.47
CA ASN A 77 -7.19 14.53 -2.06
C ASN A 77 -7.27 15.88 -1.33
N LEU A 78 -6.10 16.45 -1.05
CA LEU A 78 -5.94 17.64 -0.22
C LEU A 78 -5.26 18.75 -1.02
N ASN A 79 -5.86 19.95 -0.99
CA ASN A 79 -5.24 21.21 -1.37
C ASN A 79 -5.12 22.09 -0.13
N ILE A 80 -3.99 22.78 0.05
CA ILE A 80 -3.76 23.66 1.20
C ILE A 80 -2.80 24.78 0.80
N PHE A 81 -3.14 26.03 1.12
CA PHE A 81 -2.23 27.14 0.93
C PHE A 81 -1.26 27.24 2.12
N LEU A 82 0.01 27.47 1.82
CA LEU A 82 1.07 27.57 2.82
C LEU A 82 1.52 29.04 2.98
N PRO A 83 2.11 29.41 4.13
CA PRO A 83 2.76 30.71 4.28
C PRO A 83 3.88 30.89 3.26
N VAL A 84 3.99 32.10 2.69
CA VAL A 84 5.06 32.44 1.75
C VAL A 84 6.43 32.11 2.36
N GLY A 85 7.27 31.42 1.57
CA GLY A 85 8.59 30.96 2.01
C GLY A 85 8.59 29.63 2.78
N SER A 86 7.47 28.94 2.85
CA SER A 86 7.41 27.56 3.32
C SER A 86 8.10 26.60 2.32
N VAL A 87 8.68 25.52 2.83
CA VAL A 87 9.31 24.47 2.01
C VAL A 87 8.59 23.16 2.29
N SER A 88 8.16 22.46 1.25
CA SER A 88 7.49 21.16 1.39
C SER A 88 8.32 20.04 0.80
N GLU A 89 8.32 18.89 1.48
CA GLU A 89 8.96 17.65 1.03
C GLU A 89 8.00 16.48 1.25
N THR A 90 7.80 15.69 0.21
CA THR A 90 6.96 14.48 0.30
C THR A 90 7.86 13.28 0.52
N THR A 91 7.63 12.56 1.62
CA THR A 91 8.28 11.29 1.91
C THR A 91 7.21 10.20 1.90
N SER A 92 7.43 9.18 1.08
CA SER A 92 6.60 7.96 1.10
C SER A 92 7.36 6.86 1.82
N PHE A 93 6.78 6.32 2.87
CA PHE A 93 7.30 5.14 3.55
C PHE A 93 6.21 4.06 3.55
N GLY A 94 6.42 3.02 2.75
CA GLY A 94 5.39 2.02 2.50
C GLY A 94 4.14 2.66 1.87
N ASN A 95 2.96 2.34 2.40
CA ASN A 95 1.68 2.86 1.92
C ASN A 95 1.29 4.21 2.54
N ASN A 96 2.16 4.82 3.36
CA ASN A 96 1.85 6.08 4.03
C ASN A 96 2.55 7.25 3.31
N VAL A 97 1.76 8.17 2.81
CA VAL A 97 2.26 9.46 2.33
C VAL A 97 2.36 10.40 3.52
N ASN A 98 3.57 10.88 3.78
CA ASN A 98 3.82 11.94 4.74
C ASN A 98 4.38 13.14 3.98
N VAL A 99 3.77 14.30 4.17
CA VAL A 99 4.26 15.54 3.62
C VAL A 99 4.78 16.42 4.76
N GLY A 100 6.08 16.65 4.78
CA GLY A 100 6.73 17.59 5.69
C GLY A 100 6.65 18.98 5.13
N VAL A 101 6.22 19.96 5.93
CA VAL A 101 6.18 21.38 5.61
C VAL A 101 7.00 22.14 6.65
N GLY A 102 8.13 22.69 6.22
CA GLY A 102 8.92 23.63 7.04
C GLY A 102 8.36 25.05 6.90
N PHE A 103 8.00 25.68 8.02
CA PHE A 103 7.56 27.07 8.00
C PHE A 103 8.73 28.06 7.83
N PRO A 104 8.46 29.27 7.31
CA PRO A 104 9.47 30.31 7.17
C PRO A 104 10.28 30.54 8.46
N ASP A 105 11.50 31.00 8.34
CA ASP A 105 12.44 31.25 9.46
C ASP A 105 12.74 29.98 10.31
N LYS A 106 12.36 28.80 9.83
CA LYS A 106 12.54 27.50 10.54
C LYS A 106 11.89 27.47 11.93
N ILE A 107 10.81 28.24 12.10
CA ILE A 107 10.12 28.35 13.42
C ILE A 107 9.29 27.10 13.77
N GLY A 108 9.00 26.25 12.80
CA GLY A 108 8.26 25.00 13.01
C GLY A 108 8.18 24.12 11.80
N VAL A 109 7.76 22.91 12.03
CA VAL A 109 7.51 21.90 10.99
C VAL A 109 6.10 21.34 11.18
N MET A 110 5.35 21.23 10.11
CA MET A 110 4.06 20.55 10.05
C MET A 110 4.23 19.25 9.23
N ILE A 111 3.76 18.14 9.74
CA ILE A 111 3.66 16.87 9.00
C ILE A 111 2.20 16.60 8.71
N ILE A 112 1.86 16.49 7.44
CA ILE A 112 0.52 16.10 6.98
C ILE A 112 0.57 14.62 6.65
N LYS A 113 -0.30 13.83 7.27
CA LYS A 113 -0.33 12.38 7.11
C LYS A 113 -1.73 11.82 7.17
N GLU A 114 -1.93 10.69 6.52
CA GLU A 114 -3.12 9.85 6.68
C GLU A 114 -2.88 8.80 7.74
N GLN A 115 -3.90 8.55 8.56
CA GLN A 115 -3.95 7.41 9.45
C GLN A 115 -5.19 6.59 9.17
N ARG A 116 -5.01 5.32 8.86
CA ARG A 116 -6.10 4.33 8.71
C ARG A 116 -6.14 3.40 9.92
N THR A 117 -7.32 2.95 10.24
CA THR A 117 -7.56 1.97 11.30
C THR A 117 -8.42 0.83 10.80
N SER A 118 -8.23 -0.36 11.32
CA SER A 118 -9.12 -1.51 11.06
C SER A 118 -10.41 -1.49 11.89
N ASN A 119 -10.50 -0.59 12.89
CA ASN A 119 -11.68 -0.46 13.74
C ASN A 119 -12.66 0.57 13.16
N ALA A 120 -13.79 0.09 12.62
CA ALA A 120 -14.83 0.93 12.03
C ALA A 120 -15.56 1.82 13.06
N ASP A 121 -15.59 1.41 14.31
CA ASP A 121 -16.29 2.12 15.38
C ASP A 121 -15.44 3.24 16.00
N LEU A 122 -14.19 3.41 15.54
CA LEU A 122 -13.29 4.42 16.08
C LEU A 122 -13.72 5.83 15.62
N THR A 123 -14.11 6.65 16.57
CA THR A 123 -14.56 8.02 16.34
C THR A 123 -13.41 9.03 16.38
N LEU A 124 -13.59 10.19 15.75
CA LEU A 124 -12.68 11.33 15.82
C LEU A 124 -12.30 11.66 17.28
N SER A 125 -13.30 11.70 18.17
CA SER A 125 -13.08 12.02 19.58
C SER A 125 -12.20 10.99 20.31
N GLN A 126 -12.35 9.71 19.99
CA GLN A 126 -11.51 8.65 20.56
C GLN A 126 -10.08 8.72 20.06
N VAL A 127 -9.86 9.00 18.76
CA VAL A 127 -8.53 9.21 18.19
C VAL A 127 -7.86 10.42 18.83
N ALA A 128 -8.54 11.56 18.85
CA ALA A 128 -8.01 12.81 19.44
C ALA A 128 -7.67 12.61 20.93
N LYS A 129 -8.54 11.95 21.71
CA LYS A 129 -8.29 11.64 23.12
C LYS A 129 -7.09 10.71 23.29
N SER A 130 -6.93 9.71 22.43
CA SER A 130 -5.80 8.79 22.48
C SER A 130 -4.48 9.52 22.22
N VAL A 131 -4.41 10.33 21.14
CA VAL A 131 -3.22 11.11 20.80
C VAL A 131 -2.90 12.14 21.88
N LEU A 132 -3.91 12.86 22.38
CA LEU A 132 -3.73 13.82 23.47
C LEU A 132 -3.17 13.15 24.74
N THR A 133 -3.71 11.99 25.10
CA THR A 133 -3.24 11.21 26.26
C THR A 133 -1.79 10.77 26.07
N GLN A 134 -1.41 10.37 24.87
CA GLN A 134 -0.02 10.01 24.57
C GLN A 134 0.91 11.21 24.73
N LEU A 135 0.59 12.35 24.10
CA LEU A 135 1.42 13.54 24.16
C LEU A 135 1.57 14.08 25.59
N THR A 136 0.52 14.00 26.41
CA THR A 136 0.59 14.42 27.81
C THR A 136 1.39 13.46 28.72
N ARG A 137 1.50 12.18 28.34
CA ARG A 137 2.28 11.16 29.05
C ARG A 137 3.72 11.03 28.55
N PHE A 138 4.06 11.70 27.46
CA PHE A 138 5.27 11.47 26.69
C PHE A 138 6.51 12.13 27.28
N ALA A 139 6.82 12.04 28.47
CA ALA A 139 8.17 12.29 28.95
C ALA A 139 8.34 11.62 30.31
N ASN A 140 9.05 10.51 30.34
CA ASN A 140 9.62 9.93 31.55
C ASN A 140 9.61 10.90 32.74
N SER A 141 8.53 10.93 33.51
CA SER A 141 8.32 11.73 34.71
C SER A 141 7.89 13.22 34.58
N ARG A 142 7.73 13.80 33.43
CA ARG A 142 7.22 15.18 33.27
C ARG A 142 5.93 15.19 32.47
N THR A 143 4.86 15.69 33.05
CA THR A 143 3.55 15.78 32.41
C THR A 143 3.53 16.96 31.44
N GLY A 144 3.23 16.70 30.16
CA GLY A 144 2.94 17.76 29.19
C GLY A 144 1.69 18.54 29.63
N SER A 145 1.67 19.84 29.35
CA SER A 145 0.51 20.70 29.64
C SER A 145 -0.26 21.03 28.37
N VAL A 146 -1.59 20.88 28.42
CA VAL A 146 -2.48 21.29 27.32
C VAL A 146 -2.57 22.81 27.32
N LEU A 147 -2.19 23.45 26.21
CA LEU A 147 -2.25 24.90 26.04
C LEU A 147 -3.61 25.34 25.49
N ALA A 148 -4.17 24.55 24.56
CA ALA A 148 -5.49 24.79 23.99
C ALA A 148 -6.08 23.49 23.44
N HIS A 149 -7.42 23.42 23.42
CA HIS A 149 -8.15 22.28 22.84
C HIS A 149 -9.47 22.77 22.24
N ASP A 150 -9.56 22.73 20.91
CA ASP A 150 -10.78 22.97 20.14
C ASP A 150 -11.38 21.61 19.74
N LYS A 151 -12.53 21.28 20.34
CA LYS A 151 -13.20 19.98 20.16
C LYS A 151 -14.12 19.92 18.96
N GLU A 152 -14.45 21.06 18.35
CA GLU A 152 -15.42 21.16 17.26
C GLU A 152 -14.91 22.15 16.19
N LEU A 153 -13.67 21.99 15.77
CA LEU A 153 -13.09 22.78 14.70
C LEU A 153 -13.87 22.51 13.40
N LYS A 154 -14.29 23.58 12.74
CA LYS A 154 -14.90 23.50 11.41
C LYS A 154 -14.01 24.19 10.37
N VAL A 155 -13.73 23.45 9.28
CA VAL A 155 -13.04 23.98 8.10
C VAL A 155 -13.81 23.50 6.87
N GLY A 156 -14.43 24.41 6.16
CA GLY A 156 -15.38 24.07 5.10
C GLY A 156 -16.51 23.16 5.61
N PHE A 157 -16.67 22.00 4.98
CA PHE A 157 -17.66 20.98 5.38
C PHE A 157 -17.15 20.02 6.46
N TRP A 158 -15.84 20.11 6.79
CA TRP A 158 -15.19 19.16 7.68
C TRP A 158 -15.24 19.57 9.13
N THR A 159 -15.56 18.61 9.98
CA THR A 159 -15.46 18.77 11.43
C THR A 159 -14.22 18.03 11.90
N GLY A 160 -13.38 18.74 12.67
CA GLY A 160 -12.13 18.23 13.21
C GLY A 160 -11.99 18.51 14.69
N GLN A 161 -10.87 18.11 15.25
CA GLN A 161 -10.42 18.49 16.58
C GLN A 161 -8.99 19.01 16.52
N ARG A 162 -8.69 20.06 17.28
CA ARG A 162 -7.35 20.66 17.35
C ARG A 162 -6.93 20.87 18.80
N PHE A 163 -5.70 20.50 19.11
CA PHE A 163 -5.13 20.77 20.44
C PHE A 163 -3.63 21.03 20.34
N TYR A 164 -3.12 21.70 21.38
CA TYR A 164 -1.70 22.02 21.53
C TYR A 164 -1.23 21.56 22.90
N VAL A 165 -0.07 20.89 22.92
CA VAL A 165 0.54 20.40 24.15
C VAL A 165 1.97 20.92 24.25
N ARG A 166 2.29 21.60 25.36
CA ARG A 166 3.66 21.96 25.70
C ARG A 166 4.35 20.76 26.31
N ILE A 167 5.49 20.38 25.76
CA ILE A 167 6.34 19.30 26.23
C ILE A 167 7.59 19.91 26.82
N PRO A 168 7.83 19.76 28.11
CA PRO A 168 9.03 20.31 28.76
C PRO A 168 10.30 19.70 28.18
N GLY A 169 11.30 20.52 27.95
CA GLY A 169 12.62 20.09 27.50
C GLY A 169 13.33 19.31 28.61
N THR A 170 14.23 18.42 28.20
CA THR A 170 15.10 17.64 29.10
C THR A 170 16.56 18.04 28.86
N ASP A 171 17.40 17.94 29.88
CA ASP A 171 18.85 18.11 29.78
C ASP A 171 19.28 19.45 29.11
N GLY A 172 18.63 20.54 29.52
CA GLY A 172 18.91 21.89 29.00
C GLY A 172 18.34 22.18 27.63
N LYS A 173 17.60 21.25 27.01
CA LYS A 173 16.87 21.48 25.75
C LYS A 173 15.65 22.38 26.00
N PRO A 174 15.30 23.25 25.04
CA PRO A 174 14.13 24.10 25.17
C PRO A 174 12.83 23.30 25.15
N ASP A 175 11.79 23.87 25.76
CA ASP A 175 10.43 23.34 25.67
C ASP A 175 9.95 23.38 24.22
N THR A 176 9.19 22.36 23.85
CA THR A 176 8.55 22.25 22.52
C THR A 176 7.04 22.28 22.65
N VAL A 177 6.36 22.62 21.59
CA VAL A 177 4.91 22.48 21.45
C VAL A 177 4.61 21.51 20.33
N ARG A 178 3.72 20.57 20.59
CA ARG A 178 3.10 19.73 19.59
C ARG A 178 1.66 20.19 19.40
N GLY A 179 1.34 20.57 18.18
CA GLY A 179 -0.03 20.89 17.74
C GLY A 179 -0.58 19.73 16.91
N MET A 180 -1.80 19.33 17.15
CA MET A 180 -2.48 18.32 16.35
C MET A 180 -3.80 18.86 15.88
N THR A 181 -4.05 18.74 14.57
CA THR A 181 -5.38 18.90 14.00
C THR A 181 -5.76 17.62 13.28
N ILE A 182 -6.91 17.06 13.61
CA ILE A 182 -7.36 15.75 13.14
C ILE A 182 -8.74 15.91 12.52
N PHE A 183 -8.90 15.45 11.28
CA PHE A 183 -10.18 15.34 10.59
C PHE A 183 -10.48 13.88 10.30
N GLN A 184 -11.71 13.45 10.51
CA GLN A 184 -12.20 12.16 10.04
C GLN A 184 -12.84 12.35 8.68
N THR A 185 -12.22 11.85 7.62
CA THR A 185 -12.72 12.02 6.25
C THR A 185 -13.63 10.88 5.80
N GLN A 186 -13.46 9.71 6.39
CA GLN A 186 -14.30 8.52 6.18
C GLN A 186 -14.28 7.66 7.45
N PRO A 187 -15.19 6.70 7.63
CA PRO A 187 -15.00 5.66 8.62
C PRO A 187 -13.60 5.04 8.44
N GLN A 188 -12.84 4.92 9.55
CA GLN A 188 -11.48 4.37 9.56
C GLN A 188 -10.37 5.23 8.90
N ARG A 189 -10.66 6.42 8.35
CA ARG A 189 -9.69 7.29 7.69
C ARG A 189 -9.62 8.66 8.36
N PHE A 190 -8.42 9.03 8.80
CA PHE A 190 -8.13 10.29 9.47
C PHE A 190 -6.99 11.02 8.77
N ILE A 191 -7.17 12.32 8.52
CA ILE A 191 -6.08 13.22 8.09
C ILE A 191 -5.59 13.96 9.32
N ILE A 192 -4.28 13.90 9.56
CA ILE A 192 -3.62 14.46 10.72
C ILE A 192 -2.60 15.48 10.26
N PHE A 193 -2.72 16.68 10.80
CA PHE A 193 -1.72 17.74 10.71
C PHE A 193 -0.98 17.80 12.05
N ASP A 194 0.29 17.48 12.04
CA ASP A 194 1.13 17.32 13.23
C ASP A 194 2.21 18.40 13.26
N LEU A 195 1.97 19.46 14.02
CA LEU A 195 2.88 20.59 14.20
C LEU A 195 3.92 20.32 15.29
N THR A 196 5.16 20.68 15.03
CA THR A 196 6.22 20.74 16.04
C THR A 196 6.91 22.11 15.96
N THR A 197 6.99 22.82 17.08
CA THR A 197 7.67 24.11 17.20
C THR A 197 8.33 24.27 18.57
N LEU A 198 9.26 25.20 18.71
CA LEU A 198 9.77 25.62 20.02
C LEU A 198 8.70 26.45 20.76
N TYR A 199 8.64 26.33 22.08
CA TYR A 199 7.65 27.07 22.87
C TYR A 199 7.77 28.61 22.70
N ARG A 200 9.00 29.14 22.53
CA ARG A 200 9.24 30.56 22.28
C ARG A 200 8.67 31.06 20.94
N ASP A 201 8.53 30.18 19.94
CA ASP A 201 8.07 30.48 18.60
C ASP A 201 6.59 30.10 18.40
N TYR A 202 5.94 29.57 19.46
CA TYR A 202 4.61 28.96 19.40
C TYR A 202 3.54 29.90 18.85
N ASP A 203 3.45 31.14 19.36
CA ASP A 203 2.37 32.03 18.96
C ASP A 203 2.45 32.42 17.47
N LYS A 204 3.65 32.70 16.96
CA LYS A 204 3.88 33.00 15.56
C LYS A 204 3.58 31.76 14.69
N CYS A 205 4.10 30.60 15.09
CA CYS A 205 3.94 29.36 14.34
C CYS A 205 2.48 28.87 14.35
N LYS A 206 1.77 29.04 15.48
CA LYS A 206 0.34 28.74 15.61
C LYS A 206 -0.49 29.50 14.60
N VAL A 207 -0.28 30.80 14.45
CA VAL A 207 -1.03 31.63 13.50
C VAL A 207 -0.80 31.12 12.06
N MET A 208 0.44 30.83 11.65
CA MET A 208 0.74 30.27 10.33
C MET A 208 0.05 28.93 10.09
N TYR A 209 0.17 28.02 11.07
CA TYR A 209 -0.44 26.71 11.04
C TYR A 209 -1.96 26.77 10.91
N GLU A 210 -2.61 27.60 11.74
CA GLU A 210 -4.07 27.72 11.74
C GLU A 210 -4.58 28.39 10.47
N THR A 211 -3.86 29.40 9.95
CA THR A 211 -4.20 30.05 8.68
C THR A 211 -4.10 29.08 7.52
N SER A 212 -3.03 28.27 7.46
CA SER A 212 -2.92 27.24 6.43
C SER A 212 -4.07 26.23 6.50
N ILE A 213 -4.35 25.69 7.66
CA ILE A 213 -5.45 24.69 7.82
C ILE A 213 -6.81 25.31 7.47
N ALA A 214 -7.04 26.60 7.74
CA ALA A 214 -8.28 27.26 7.38
C ALA A 214 -8.51 27.33 5.86
N THR A 215 -7.45 27.22 5.05
CA THR A 215 -7.53 27.16 3.58
C THR A 215 -7.64 25.75 3.02
N MET A 216 -7.65 24.74 3.89
CA MET A 216 -7.69 23.36 3.49
C MET A 216 -8.96 23.05 2.70
N ASP A 217 -8.77 22.45 1.54
CA ASP A 217 -9.82 21.81 0.75
C ASP A 217 -9.51 20.31 0.66
N LEU A 218 -10.29 19.52 1.36
CA LEU A 218 -10.34 18.06 1.20
C LEU A 218 -11.54 17.80 0.28
N GLY A 219 -11.30 17.36 -0.93
CA GLY A 219 -12.36 17.13 -1.91
C GLY A 219 -13.60 16.45 -1.32
N ASN A 220 -14.76 16.75 -1.85
CA ASN A 220 -16.03 16.29 -1.27
C ASN A 220 -16.03 14.75 -1.14
N PRO A 221 -16.17 14.17 0.07
CA PRO A 221 -16.20 12.73 0.26
C PRO A 221 -17.32 12.06 -0.51
N THR A 222 -18.44 12.78 -0.70
CA THR A 222 -19.57 12.27 -1.44
C THR A 222 -19.24 12.02 -2.91
N ASP A 223 -18.45 12.90 -3.54
CA ASP A 223 -18.04 12.75 -4.95
C ASP A 223 -17.04 11.61 -5.11
N GLU A 224 -16.07 11.48 -4.19
CA GLU A 224 -15.12 10.34 -4.21
C GLU A 224 -15.84 9.01 -3.95
N GLU A 225 -16.79 8.98 -3.02
CA GLU A 225 -17.58 7.78 -2.75
C GLU A 225 -18.46 7.39 -3.92
N VAL A 226 -19.12 8.36 -4.56
CA VAL A 226 -19.93 8.14 -5.77
C VAL A 226 -19.04 7.64 -6.92
N ARG A 227 -17.90 8.28 -7.15
CA ARG A 227 -16.94 7.86 -8.18
C ARG A 227 -16.41 6.45 -7.92
N ARG A 228 -16.06 6.13 -6.67
CA ARG A 228 -15.62 4.80 -6.26
C ARG A 228 -16.69 3.75 -6.49
N ALA A 229 -17.91 4.02 -6.05
CA ALA A 229 -19.04 3.11 -6.24
C ALA A 229 -19.31 2.87 -7.73
N ALA A 230 -19.26 3.93 -8.55
CA ALA A 230 -19.45 3.85 -9.99
C ALA A 230 -18.35 2.99 -10.67
N ALA A 231 -17.07 3.17 -10.29
CA ALA A 231 -15.96 2.38 -10.83
C ALA A 231 -16.05 0.91 -10.44
N ILE A 232 -16.41 0.60 -9.18
CA ILE A 232 -16.64 -0.79 -8.73
C ILE A 232 -17.79 -1.41 -9.49
N ARG A 233 -18.90 -0.68 -9.64
CA ARG A 233 -20.06 -1.15 -10.40
C ARG A 233 -19.66 -1.47 -11.83
N ARG A 234 -18.93 -0.57 -12.50
CA ARG A 234 -18.45 -0.79 -13.87
C ARG A 234 -17.59 -2.05 -13.98
N THR A 235 -16.71 -2.31 -13.01
CA THR A 235 -15.91 -3.55 -13.00
C THR A 235 -16.80 -4.79 -12.85
N LEU A 236 -17.78 -4.78 -11.94
CA LEU A 236 -18.69 -5.90 -11.75
C LEU A 236 -19.55 -6.16 -12.99
N ASP A 237 -20.09 -5.10 -13.60
CA ASP A 237 -20.88 -5.19 -14.83
C ASP A 237 -20.01 -5.69 -16.00
N PHE A 238 -18.75 -5.22 -16.10
CA PHE A 238 -17.76 -5.72 -17.06
C PHE A 238 -17.51 -7.21 -16.88
N LEU A 239 -17.21 -7.67 -15.67
CA LEU A 239 -16.92 -9.07 -15.38
C LEU A 239 -18.12 -9.99 -15.58
N ALA A 240 -19.34 -9.50 -15.27
CA ALA A 240 -20.58 -10.25 -15.48
C ALA A 240 -20.88 -10.57 -16.95
N LEU A 241 -20.31 -9.80 -17.88
CA LEU A 241 -20.44 -10.01 -19.32
C LEU A 241 -19.37 -10.92 -19.91
N ARG A 242 -18.36 -11.35 -19.13
CA ARG A 242 -17.26 -12.17 -19.61
C ARG A 242 -17.64 -13.64 -19.66
N SER A 243 -17.35 -14.25 -20.80
CA SER A 243 -17.50 -15.68 -21.03
C SER A 243 -16.24 -16.45 -20.57
N VAL A 244 -16.32 -17.76 -20.54
CA VAL A 244 -15.15 -18.63 -20.31
C VAL A 244 -14.07 -18.42 -21.36
N GLU A 245 -14.47 -18.19 -22.60
CA GLU A 245 -13.59 -17.88 -23.71
C GLU A 245 -12.80 -16.58 -23.48
N ASP A 246 -13.45 -15.50 -23.00
CA ASP A 246 -12.79 -14.25 -22.65
C ASP A 246 -11.69 -14.43 -21.58
N TYR A 247 -11.93 -15.32 -20.60
CA TYR A 247 -10.90 -15.69 -19.63
C TYR A 247 -9.76 -16.48 -20.26
N GLN A 248 -10.08 -17.39 -21.21
CA GLN A 248 -9.08 -18.17 -21.91
C GLN A 248 -8.21 -17.30 -22.82
N ASP A 249 -8.79 -16.33 -23.52
CA ASP A 249 -8.08 -15.38 -24.38
C ASP A 249 -7.15 -14.46 -23.58
N ALA A 250 -7.53 -14.09 -22.35
CA ALA A 250 -6.66 -13.32 -21.46
C ALA A 250 -5.47 -14.13 -20.91
N MET A 251 -5.47 -15.46 -21.08
CA MET A 251 -4.45 -16.37 -20.56
C MET A 251 -3.39 -16.72 -21.62
N THR A 252 -2.20 -17.07 -21.16
CA THR A 252 -1.11 -17.56 -22.02
C THR A 252 -1.27 -19.03 -22.48
N GLY A 253 -2.24 -19.78 -21.94
CA GLY A 253 -2.51 -21.20 -22.22
C GLY A 253 -1.36 -22.05 -21.71
N LYS A 254 -0.73 -22.23 -20.82
CA LYS A 254 0.50 -23.02 -20.43
C LYS A 254 1.76 -22.70 -21.23
N LYS A 255 1.72 -21.77 -22.17
CA LYS A 255 2.92 -21.25 -22.81
C LYS A 255 3.65 -20.31 -21.85
N ASP A 256 4.95 -20.33 -21.88
CA ASP A 256 5.77 -19.43 -21.11
C ASP A 256 5.79 -18.05 -21.80
N ARG A 257 5.35 -17.01 -21.09
CA ARG A 257 5.58 -15.63 -21.47
C ARG A 257 6.72 -15.11 -20.60
N TRP A 258 7.81 -14.76 -21.25
CA TRP A 258 8.96 -14.17 -20.62
C TRP A 258 8.93 -12.66 -20.73
N GLU A 259 9.33 -11.98 -19.68
CA GLU A 259 9.46 -10.53 -19.62
C GLU A 259 10.77 -10.16 -18.92
N ARG A 260 11.47 -9.16 -19.45
CA ARG A 260 12.65 -8.57 -18.83
C ARG A 260 12.27 -7.33 -18.02
N LEU A 261 12.96 -7.06 -16.92
CA LEU A 261 12.87 -5.82 -16.15
C LEU A 261 14.13 -5.01 -16.36
N TYR A 262 14.00 -3.80 -16.90
CA TYR A 262 15.15 -2.98 -17.23
C TYR A 262 14.82 -1.48 -17.18
N THR A 263 15.86 -0.62 -17.13
CA THR A 263 15.74 0.81 -17.42
C THR A 263 16.28 1.05 -18.84
N PRO A 264 15.47 1.59 -19.77
CA PRO A 264 15.92 1.91 -21.12
C PRO A 264 17.06 2.92 -21.11
N ALA A 265 18.04 2.74 -21.99
CA ALA A 265 19.07 3.73 -22.25
C ALA A 265 18.55 4.82 -23.18
N GLY A 266 19.13 6.01 -23.09
CA GLY A 266 18.80 7.12 -24.01
C GLY A 266 19.21 6.85 -25.46
N SER A 267 20.18 5.94 -25.70
CA SER A 267 20.58 5.47 -27.04
C SER A 267 19.56 4.58 -27.73
N GLY A 268 18.65 3.97 -26.97
CA GLY A 268 17.75 2.92 -27.45
C GLY A 268 18.43 1.57 -27.68
N ASP A 269 19.74 1.42 -27.43
CA ASP A 269 20.44 0.15 -27.55
C ASP A 269 20.21 -0.71 -26.30
N ASP A 270 19.82 -1.98 -26.52
CA ASP A 270 19.62 -2.96 -25.44
C ASP A 270 20.89 -3.20 -24.62
N MET A 271 22.07 -3.03 -25.21
CA MET A 271 23.35 -3.21 -24.50
C MET A 271 23.62 -2.12 -23.46
N ASP A 272 23.14 -0.91 -23.72
CA ASP A 272 23.30 0.24 -22.82
C ASP A 272 22.21 0.28 -21.74
N ALA A 273 21.12 -0.49 -21.90
CA ALA A 273 20.07 -0.59 -20.93
C ALA A 273 20.56 -1.30 -19.65
N THR A 274 20.05 -0.88 -18.50
CA THR A 274 20.35 -1.53 -17.21
C THR A 274 19.32 -2.58 -16.88
N GLU A 275 19.72 -3.85 -16.83
CA GLU A 275 18.84 -4.97 -16.48
C GLU A 275 18.71 -5.10 -14.96
N TYR A 276 17.51 -5.42 -14.48
CA TYR A 276 17.22 -5.66 -13.06
C TYR A 276 16.62 -7.04 -12.80
N GLY A 277 16.14 -7.74 -13.83
CA GLY A 277 15.55 -9.05 -13.63
C GLY A 277 14.78 -9.55 -14.83
N TYR A 278 14.15 -10.68 -14.63
CA TYR A 278 13.21 -11.27 -15.56
C TYR A 278 12.11 -12.01 -14.82
N ARG A 279 11.01 -12.27 -15.51
CA ARG A 279 9.96 -13.15 -15.02
C ARG A 279 9.40 -14.03 -16.13
N ARG A 280 8.96 -15.21 -15.72
CA ARG A 280 8.19 -16.13 -16.53
C ARG A 280 6.77 -16.16 -15.98
N ILE A 281 5.79 -15.98 -16.84
CA ILE A 281 4.37 -16.01 -16.51
C ILE A 281 3.71 -17.12 -17.30
N ARG A 282 2.89 -17.92 -16.64
CA ARG A 282 1.97 -18.89 -17.22
C ARG A 282 0.59 -18.71 -16.65
N SER A 283 -0.44 -18.82 -17.48
CA SER A 283 -1.83 -18.81 -17.03
C SER A 283 -2.66 -19.79 -17.85
N TRP A 284 -3.49 -20.61 -17.17
CA TRP A 284 -4.23 -21.68 -17.80
C TRP A 284 -5.48 -22.07 -17.02
N GLY A 285 -6.47 -22.72 -17.70
CA GLY A 285 -7.56 -23.45 -17.05
C GLY A 285 -7.07 -24.82 -16.55
N GLY A 286 -7.49 -25.22 -15.34
CA GLY A 286 -7.07 -26.50 -14.74
C GLY A 286 -7.91 -26.87 -13.51
N PHE A 287 -7.54 -27.95 -12.86
CA PHE A 287 -8.24 -28.45 -11.67
C PHE A 287 -7.52 -28.02 -10.39
N LYS A 288 -8.28 -27.71 -9.32
CA LYS A 288 -7.75 -27.34 -8.01
C LYS A 288 -6.68 -28.31 -7.47
N GLY A 289 -6.84 -29.60 -7.75
CA GLY A 289 -5.88 -30.63 -7.37
C GLY A 289 -4.48 -30.43 -7.96
N GLU A 290 -4.31 -29.62 -9.01
CA GLU A 290 -2.99 -29.27 -9.56
C GLU A 290 -2.16 -28.38 -8.61
N LEU A 291 -2.77 -27.77 -7.58
CA LEU A 291 -2.06 -27.11 -6.48
C LEU A 291 -1.32 -28.08 -5.55
N THR A 292 -1.66 -29.35 -5.62
CA THR A 292 -1.12 -30.38 -4.73
C THR A 292 -0.22 -31.34 -5.50
N GLU A 293 0.70 -31.99 -4.80
CA GLU A 293 1.55 -33.06 -5.38
C GLU A 293 0.82 -34.40 -5.49
N LYS A 294 -0.47 -34.45 -5.17
CA LYS A 294 -1.27 -35.70 -5.26
C LYS A 294 -1.44 -36.11 -6.71
N SER A 295 -1.24 -37.38 -7.00
CA SER A 295 -1.60 -37.96 -8.31
C SER A 295 -3.12 -37.84 -8.55
N ARG A 296 -3.54 -37.61 -9.81
CA ARG A 296 -4.96 -37.46 -10.19
C ARG A 296 -5.86 -38.61 -9.71
N SER A 297 -5.31 -39.84 -9.58
CA SER A 297 -6.04 -41.01 -9.06
C SER A 297 -6.42 -40.87 -7.58
N LYS A 298 -5.80 -39.97 -6.84
CA LYS A 298 -6.05 -39.69 -5.42
C LYS A 298 -6.88 -38.45 -5.17
N TRP A 299 -7.35 -37.78 -6.23
CA TRP A 299 -8.16 -36.57 -6.14
C TRP A 299 -9.57 -36.89 -5.65
N ASN A 300 -10.03 -36.09 -4.71
CA ASN A 300 -11.43 -36.07 -4.28
C ASN A 300 -12.24 -35.10 -5.16
N ASP A 301 -13.51 -34.87 -4.84
CA ASP A 301 -14.40 -34.00 -5.61
C ASP A 301 -13.94 -32.52 -5.54
N GLU A 302 -13.42 -32.09 -4.41
CA GLU A 302 -12.85 -30.75 -4.24
C GLU A 302 -11.60 -30.56 -5.12
N ASP A 303 -10.73 -31.55 -5.20
CA ASP A 303 -9.54 -31.52 -6.05
C ASP A 303 -9.91 -31.45 -7.56
N ARG A 304 -11.13 -31.77 -7.94
CA ARG A 304 -11.66 -31.75 -9.32
C ARG A 304 -12.42 -30.48 -9.67
N THR A 305 -12.46 -29.49 -8.78
CA THR A 305 -13.03 -28.19 -9.09
C THR A 305 -12.23 -27.51 -10.18
N LEU A 306 -12.90 -27.14 -11.29
CA LEU A 306 -12.30 -26.38 -12.38
C LEU A 306 -12.03 -24.94 -11.94
N GLY A 307 -11.00 -24.36 -12.53
CA GLY A 307 -10.65 -22.99 -12.25
C GLY A 307 -9.49 -22.48 -13.11
N TYR A 308 -9.02 -21.30 -12.77
CA TYR A 308 -7.98 -20.59 -13.49
C TYR A 308 -6.72 -20.46 -12.64
N PHE A 309 -5.58 -20.61 -13.28
CA PHE A 309 -4.27 -20.53 -12.67
C PHE A 309 -3.46 -19.36 -13.25
N VAL A 310 -2.67 -18.74 -12.39
CA VAL A 310 -1.54 -17.88 -12.80
C VAL A 310 -0.31 -18.33 -12.01
N GLN A 311 0.77 -18.61 -12.69
CA GLN A 311 2.07 -18.91 -12.09
C GLN A 311 3.11 -17.92 -12.58
N ILE A 312 3.91 -17.41 -11.62
CA ILE A 312 4.98 -16.46 -11.87
C ILE A 312 6.24 -16.99 -11.22
N ASP A 313 7.28 -17.12 -12.01
CA ASP A 313 8.63 -17.32 -11.54
C ASP A 313 9.44 -16.08 -11.93
N ALA A 314 9.97 -15.35 -10.96
CA ALA A 314 10.70 -14.10 -11.20
C ALA A 314 12.04 -14.09 -10.46
N MET A 315 13.02 -13.46 -11.08
CA MET A 315 14.29 -13.12 -10.47
C MET A 315 14.55 -11.64 -10.66
N ALA A 316 14.95 -10.97 -9.59
CA ALA A 316 15.35 -9.57 -9.62
C ALA A 316 16.71 -9.40 -8.94
N ILE A 317 17.49 -8.45 -9.44
CA ILE A 317 18.81 -8.09 -8.89
C ILE A 317 18.77 -6.59 -8.62
N GLU A 318 19.15 -6.19 -7.43
CA GLU A 318 19.31 -4.80 -7.04
C GLU A 318 20.61 -4.67 -6.24
N GLU A 319 21.63 -4.11 -6.87
CA GLU A 319 23.01 -4.07 -6.34
C GLU A 319 23.53 -5.48 -6.03
N ASP A 320 23.75 -5.80 -4.74
CA ASP A 320 24.19 -7.10 -4.24
C ASP A 320 23.06 -8.02 -3.76
N LEU A 321 21.80 -7.52 -3.85
CA LEU A 321 20.62 -8.27 -3.43
C LEU A 321 19.98 -8.98 -4.64
N ARG A 322 19.84 -10.29 -4.52
CA ARG A 322 19.07 -11.11 -5.44
C ARG A 322 17.75 -11.52 -4.78
N VAL A 323 16.66 -11.37 -5.50
CA VAL A 323 15.30 -11.75 -5.06
C VAL A 323 14.72 -12.76 -6.05
N ASP A 324 14.55 -13.99 -5.60
CA ASP A 324 13.87 -15.03 -6.36
C ASP A 324 12.44 -15.16 -5.83
N THR A 325 11.46 -15.14 -6.71
CA THR A 325 10.03 -15.25 -6.36
C THR A 325 9.37 -16.36 -7.16
N ARG A 326 8.62 -17.21 -6.49
CA ARG A 326 7.68 -18.14 -7.13
C ARG A 326 6.30 -17.93 -6.54
N ALA A 327 5.35 -17.56 -7.37
CA ALA A 327 3.96 -17.36 -6.98
C ALA A 327 3.05 -18.26 -7.82
N THR A 328 2.08 -18.89 -7.17
CA THR A 328 1.01 -19.67 -7.82
C THR A 328 -0.31 -19.20 -7.26
N PHE A 329 -1.22 -18.81 -8.13
CA PHE A 329 -2.56 -18.34 -7.81
C PHE A 329 -3.57 -19.26 -8.50
N TYR A 330 -4.64 -19.56 -7.80
CA TYR A 330 -5.79 -20.33 -8.29
C TYR A 330 -7.08 -19.62 -7.92
N MET A 331 -8.06 -19.66 -8.80
CA MET A 331 -9.43 -19.20 -8.60
C MET A 331 -10.38 -20.22 -9.20
N ALA A 332 -11.41 -20.63 -8.47
CA ALA A 332 -12.50 -21.45 -9.02
C ALA A 332 -13.19 -20.68 -10.17
N GLU A 333 -13.71 -21.40 -11.16
CA GLU A 333 -14.34 -20.82 -12.36
C GLU A 333 -15.51 -19.87 -12.01
N ASP A 334 -16.26 -20.19 -10.96
CA ASP A 334 -17.37 -19.38 -10.44
C ASP A 334 -16.91 -18.24 -9.49
N GLY A 335 -15.59 -18.08 -9.28
CA GLY A 335 -15.02 -17.08 -8.39
C GLY A 335 -15.28 -17.28 -6.90
N SER A 336 -15.94 -18.38 -6.48
CA SER A 336 -16.34 -18.61 -5.09
C SER A 336 -15.16 -18.91 -4.17
N GLU A 337 -14.08 -19.47 -4.72
CA GLU A 337 -12.88 -19.86 -3.99
C GLU A 337 -11.62 -19.36 -4.68
N GLU A 338 -10.60 -19.09 -3.90
CA GLU A 338 -9.24 -18.87 -4.36
C GLU A 338 -8.21 -19.46 -3.40
N SER A 339 -7.04 -19.76 -3.92
CA SER A 339 -5.89 -20.17 -3.14
C SER A 339 -4.61 -19.71 -3.81
N TRP A 340 -3.63 -19.27 -3.02
CA TRP A 340 -2.34 -18.88 -3.58
C TRP A 340 -1.19 -19.18 -2.62
N THR A 341 0.00 -19.28 -3.20
CA THR A 341 1.26 -19.36 -2.47
C THR A 341 2.28 -18.45 -3.16
N ILE A 342 2.93 -17.60 -2.40
CA ILE A 342 4.04 -16.76 -2.84
C ILE A 342 5.25 -17.15 -2.00
N LYS A 343 6.29 -17.69 -2.64
CA LYS A 343 7.59 -17.99 -2.01
C LYS A 343 8.59 -16.96 -2.49
N MET A 344 9.29 -16.33 -1.56
CA MET A 344 10.32 -15.35 -1.81
C MET A 344 11.63 -15.80 -1.15
N SER A 345 12.74 -15.70 -1.88
CA SER A 345 14.08 -15.92 -1.35
C SER A 345 14.92 -14.66 -1.64
N LEU A 346 15.40 -14.03 -0.57
CA LEU A 346 16.32 -12.91 -0.65
C LEU A 346 17.73 -13.42 -0.36
N ARG A 347 18.68 -13.12 -1.25
CA ARG A 347 20.08 -13.54 -1.10
C ARG A 347 20.99 -12.33 -1.21
N ARG A 348 21.86 -12.17 -0.20
CA ARG A 348 22.91 -11.15 -0.19
C ARG A 348 24.23 -11.81 0.21
N GLY A 349 25.11 -12.01 -0.76
CA GLY A 349 26.33 -12.79 -0.55
C GLY A 349 26.02 -14.22 -0.10
N THR A 350 26.43 -14.58 1.11
CA THR A 350 26.18 -15.90 1.73
C THR A 350 24.89 -15.93 2.57
N GLU A 351 24.28 -14.80 2.83
CA GLU A 351 23.04 -14.72 3.61
C GLU A 351 21.83 -15.00 2.73
N SER A 352 20.90 -15.81 3.23
CA SER A 352 19.64 -16.13 2.57
C SER A 352 18.49 -16.07 3.55
N ASN A 353 17.46 -15.31 3.20
CA ASN A 353 16.19 -15.28 3.92
C ASN A 353 15.06 -15.76 2.99
N THR A 354 14.22 -16.64 3.49
CA THR A 354 13.08 -17.18 2.74
C THR A 354 11.78 -16.88 3.47
N SER A 355 10.80 -16.38 2.74
CA SER A 355 9.46 -16.17 3.24
C SER A 355 8.42 -16.83 2.33
N THR A 356 7.32 -17.28 2.94
CA THR A 356 6.18 -17.86 2.24
C THR A 356 4.90 -17.18 2.72
N ILE A 357 4.09 -16.71 1.78
CA ILE A 357 2.76 -16.18 2.04
C ILE A 357 1.78 -17.14 1.37
N THR A 358 0.88 -17.73 2.16
CA THR A 358 -0.19 -18.59 1.67
C THR A 358 -1.52 -17.95 1.99
N GLY A 359 -2.39 -17.84 1.00
CA GLY A 359 -3.74 -17.33 1.17
C GLY A 359 -4.77 -18.33 0.67
N ALA A 360 -5.90 -18.36 1.34
CA ALA A 360 -7.07 -19.13 0.91
C ALA A 360 -8.34 -18.37 1.24
N ARG A 361 -9.27 -18.33 0.28
CA ARG A 361 -10.60 -17.75 0.45
C ARG A 361 -11.67 -18.75 0.07
N SER A 362 -12.70 -18.82 0.90
CA SER A 362 -13.96 -19.47 0.58
C SER A 362 -15.09 -18.49 0.88
N LYS A 363 -15.84 -18.11 -0.14
CA LYS A 363 -16.81 -17.01 -0.06
C LYS A 363 -16.17 -15.71 0.41
N ASN A 364 -16.55 -15.22 1.60
CA ASN A 364 -16.02 -13.98 2.20
C ASN A 364 -14.94 -14.22 3.26
N ASP A 365 -14.61 -15.46 3.56
CA ASP A 365 -13.62 -15.83 4.56
C ASP A 365 -12.23 -15.92 3.92
N LEU A 366 -11.42 -14.89 4.07
CA LEU A 366 -10.03 -14.85 3.61
C LEU A 366 -9.09 -15.13 4.79
N VAL A 367 -8.22 -16.10 4.61
CA VAL A 367 -7.19 -16.48 5.60
C VAL A 367 -5.83 -16.38 4.95
N ILE A 368 -4.91 -15.68 5.60
CA ILE A 368 -3.52 -15.49 5.16
C ILE A 368 -2.60 -16.09 6.21
N LEU A 369 -1.60 -16.84 5.79
CA LEU A 369 -0.50 -17.32 6.62
C LEU A 369 0.81 -16.79 6.03
N THR A 370 1.58 -16.10 6.84
CA THR A 370 2.93 -15.63 6.48
C THR A 370 3.94 -16.37 7.35
N GLU A 371 4.91 -17.01 6.70
CA GLU A 371 6.00 -17.76 7.33
C GLU A 371 7.33 -17.20 6.85
N SER A 372 8.30 -17.09 7.74
CA SER A 372 9.68 -16.68 7.43
C SER A 372 10.65 -17.47 8.30
N ASN A 373 11.87 -17.65 7.81
CA ASN A 373 12.91 -18.35 8.58
C ASN A 373 13.23 -17.65 9.91
N ASP A 374 13.02 -16.32 9.98
CA ASP A 374 13.48 -15.49 11.09
C ASP A 374 12.38 -15.13 12.09
N THR A 375 11.11 -15.42 11.76
CA THR A 375 9.96 -15.00 12.58
C THR A 375 8.94 -16.11 12.76
N ALA A 376 8.21 -16.06 13.88
CA ALA A 376 7.09 -16.98 14.08
C ALA A 376 5.99 -16.76 13.02
N PRO A 377 5.32 -17.82 12.56
CA PRO A 377 4.23 -17.72 11.61
C PRO A 377 3.14 -16.74 12.05
N VAL A 378 2.72 -15.87 11.14
CA VAL A 378 1.66 -14.88 11.38
C VAL A 378 0.43 -15.26 10.57
N LYS A 379 -0.71 -15.38 11.25
CA LYS A 379 -2.00 -15.63 10.63
C LYS A 379 -2.86 -14.37 10.67
N ALA A 380 -3.37 -13.95 9.52
CA ALA A 380 -4.28 -12.83 9.37
C ALA A 380 -5.61 -13.27 8.75
N LYS A 381 -6.69 -12.57 9.07
CA LYS A 381 -8.00 -12.73 8.48
C LYS A 381 -8.54 -11.35 8.08
N PRO A 382 -8.05 -10.78 6.97
CA PRO A 382 -8.57 -9.51 6.51
C PRO A 382 -10.05 -9.65 6.10
N MET A 383 -10.88 -8.69 6.53
CA MET A 383 -12.31 -8.70 6.26
C MET A 383 -12.57 -8.21 4.85
N ILE A 384 -13.26 -9.02 4.04
CA ILE A 384 -13.80 -8.59 2.75
C ILE A 384 -15.06 -7.78 3.02
N GLN A 385 -14.99 -6.48 2.80
CA GLN A 385 -16.11 -5.56 3.00
C GLN A 385 -16.85 -5.34 1.68
N GLY A 386 -18.11 -5.66 1.65
CA GLY A 386 -19.01 -5.36 0.53
C GLY A 386 -18.73 -6.14 -0.77
N ASN A 387 -19.34 -5.66 -1.85
CA ASN A 387 -19.20 -6.22 -3.18
C ASN A 387 -17.97 -5.59 -3.88
N GLY A 388 -17.39 -6.31 -4.85
CA GLY A 388 -16.29 -5.78 -5.66
C GLY A 388 -14.92 -6.35 -5.31
N TYR A 389 -14.85 -7.35 -4.42
CA TYR A 389 -13.62 -8.12 -4.22
C TYR A 389 -13.38 -9.04 -5.42
N ILE A 390 -12.15 -9.01 -5.94
CA ILE A 390 -11.64 -9.93 -6.97
C ILE A 390 -10.49 -10.77 -6.41
N SER A 391 -10.38 -12.00 -6.91
CA SER A 391 -9.29 -12.91 -6.53
C SER A 391 -7.93 -12.41 -7.01
N GLN A 392 -6.86 -12.95 -6.42
CA GLN A 392 -5.49 -12.67 -6.88
C GLN A 392 -5.28 -13.12 -8.33
N THR A 393 -5.84 -14.27 -8.73
CA THR A 393 -5.81 -14.75 -10.12
C THR A 393 -6.45 -13.73 -11.05
N LEU A 394 -7.68 -13.28 -10.74
CA LEU A 394 -8.40 -12.32 -11.56
C LEU A 394 -7.71 -10.94 -11.56
N SER A 395 -7.17 -10.52 -10.41
CA SER A 395 -6.37 -9.29 -10.34
C SER A 395 -5.19 -9.28 -11.31
N TYR A 396 -4.63 -10.44 -11.59
CA TYR A 396 -3.55 -10.62 -12.56
C TYR A 396 -4.04 -10.56 -14.02
N LEU A 397 -5.18 -11.18 -14.32
CA LEU A 397 -5.76 -11.23 -15.65
C LEU A 397 -6.49 -9.94 -16.04
N LEU A 398 -6.97 -9.17 -15.06
CA LEU A 398 -7.88 -8.04 -15.28
C LEU A 398 -7.34 -7.00 -16.25
N SER A 399 -6.07 -6.61 -16.17
CA SER A 399 -5.52 -5.60 -17.07
C SER A 399 -5.53 -6.06 -18.55
N ASN A 400 -5.26 -7.36 -18.81
CA ASN A 400 -5.37 -7.95 -20.14
C ASN A 400 -6.83 -7.95 -20.62
N MET A 401 -7.75 -8.41 -19.79
CA MET A 401 -9.18 -8.44 -20.10
C MET A 401 -9.73 -7.04 -20.38
N LEU A 402 -9.30 -6.05 -19.58
CA LEU A 402 -9.67 -4.65 -19.81
C LEU A 402 -9.14 -4.13 -21.12
N ALA A 403 -7.89 -4.43 -21.48
CA ALA A 403 -7.30 -4.02 -22.74
C ALA A 403 -8.03 -4.65 -23.94
N GLN A 404 -8.47 -5.90 -23.85
CA GLN A 404 -9.13 -6.62 -24.93
C GLN A 404 -10.60 -6.24 -25.13
N HIS A 405 -11.32 -5.92 -24.03
CA HIS A 405 -12.79 -5.91 -24.06
C HIS A 405 -13.45 -4.70 -23.40
N ALA A 406 -12.69 -3.80 -22.78
CA ALA A 406 -13.29 -2.71 -22.01
C ALA A 406 -13.39 -1.42 -22.81
N ASP A 407 -14.48 -0.69 -22.60
CA ASP A 407 -14.58 0.69 -23.03
C ASP A 407 -13.65 1.60 -22.20
N PRO A 408 -13.16 2.72 -22.76
CA PRO A 408 -12.40 3.71 -22.00
C PRO A 408 -13.14 4.17 -20.76
N GLY A 409 -12.41 4.29 -19.65
CA GLY A 409 -12.98 4.75 -18.37
C GLY A 409 -12.32 4.15 -17.14
N GLU A 410 -12.95 4.38 -15.99
CA GLU A 410 -12.45 3.99 -14.68
C GLU A 410 -13.10 2.70 -14.20
N TYR A 411 -12.28 1.79 -13.70
CA TYR A 411 -12.66 0.50 -13.16
C TYR A 411 -12.08 0.36 -11.75
N GLY A 412 -12.88 -0.09 -10.79
CA GLY A 412 -12.48 -0.25 -9.39
C GLY A 412 -12.74 -1.65 -8.89
N SER A 413 -11.85 -2.22 -8.10
CA SER A 413 -12.05 -3.50 -7.44
C SER A 413 -11.26 -3.59 -6.15
N TYR A 414 -11.70 -4.41 -5.21
CA TYR A 414 -10.92 -4.73 -4.04
C TYR A 414 -10.12 -6.00 -4.29
N SER A 415 -8.86 -6.01 -3.86
CA SER A 415 -8.02 -7.21 -3.86
C SER A 415 -7.07 -7.22 -2.67
N TYR A 416 -6.58 -8.39 -2.31
CA TYR A 416 -5.55 -8.48 -1.28
C TYR A 416 -4.22 -7.97 -1.82
N ASN A 417 -3.61 -7.03 -1.11
CA ASN A 417 -2.29 -6.50 -1.42
C ASN A 417 -1.27 -7.08 -0.43
N SER A 418 -0.36 -7.93 -0.92
CA SER A 418 0.64 -8.59 -0.09
C SER A 418 1.65 -7.62 0.52
N SER A 419 1.93 -6.48 -0.13
CA SER A 419 2.86 -5.47 0.38
C SER A 419 2.34 -4.77 1.64
N SER A 420 1.03 -4.51 1.71
CA SER A 420 0.38 -3.90 2.87
C SER A 420 -0.29 -4.91 3.80
N SER A 421 -0.33 -6.19 3.41
CA SER A 421 -1.07 -7.26 4.10
C SER A 421 -2.54 -6.91 4.35
N ALA A 422 -3.17 -6.18 3.44
CA ALA A 422 -4.51 -5.65 3.56
C ALA A 422 -5.31 -5.83 2.25
N ILE A 423 -6.63 -5.75 2.35
CA ILE A 423 -7.49 -5.60 1.18
C ILE A 423 -7.52 -4.12 0.82
N THR A 424 -7.11 -3.79 -0.40
CA THR A 424 -7.00 -2.41 -0.91
C THR A 424 -7.87 -2.22 -2.14
N LEU A 425 -8.29 -0.99 -2.37
CA LEU A 425 -8.96 -0.61 -3.60
C LEU A 425 -7.92 -0.50 -4.72
N ARG A 426 -8.01 -1.40 -5.68
CA ARG A 426 -7.32 -1.31 -6.96
C ARG A 426 -8.14 -0.41 -7.89
N TRP A 427 -7.45 0.46 -8.61
CA TRP A 427 -8.04 1.38 -9.58
C TRP A 427 -7.36 1.23 -10.93
N ASP A 428 -8.13 0.93 -11.96
CA ASP A 428 -7.66 0.81 -13.33
C ASP A 428 -8.34 1.88 -14.19
N VAL A 429 -7.57 2.56 -15.04
CA VAL A 429 -8.09 3.50 -16.03
C VAL A 429 -7.70 2.99 -17.41
N VAL A 430 -8.69 2.73 -18.25
CA VAL A 430 -8.51 2.33 -19.65
C VAL A 430 -8.59 3.58 -20.52
N GLU A 431 -7.60 3.76 -21.35
CA GLU A 431 -7.48 4.92 -22.26
C GLU A 431 -7.12 4.45 -23.67
N HIS A 432 -7.73 5.08 -24.67
CA HIS A 432 -7.38 4.97 -26.07
C HIS A 432 -6.80 6.33 -26.51
N PRO A 433 -5.47 6.51 -26.49
CA PRO A 433 -4.87 7.80 -26.79
C PRO A 433 -5.11 8.21 -28.23
N GLU A 434 -5.57 9.46 -28.47
CA GLU A 434 -5.87 9.97 -29.81
C GLU A 434 -4.64 10.05 -30.72
N ASP A 435 -3.47 10.30 -30.14
CA ASP A 435 -2.18 10.39 -30.84
C ASP A 435 -1.59 9.03 -31.22
N THR A 436 -2.08 7.95 -30.63
CA THR A 436 -1.64 6.57 -30.88
C THR A 436 -2.83 5.61 -30.87
N PRO A 437 -3.71 5.68 -31.89
CA PRO A 437 -5.00 4.95 -31.91
C PRO A 437 -4.85 3.41 -31.95
N ASP A 438 -3.68 2.92 -32.31
CA ASP A 438 -3.37 1.48 -32.30
C ASP A 438 -2.92 0.97 -30.92
N LEU A 439 -2.86 1.86 -29.90
CA LEU A 439 -2.45 1.52 -28.56
C LEU A 439 -3.60 1.65 -27.57
N ILE A 440 -3.64 0.71 -26.64
CA ILE A 440 -4.52 0.74 -25.47
C ILE A 440 -3.64 0.92 -24.24
N ARG A 441 -3.98 1.88 -23.41
CA ARG A 441 -3.26 2.19 -22.19
C ARG A 441 -4.12 1.82 -20.98
N VAL A 442 -3.60 0.96 -20.10
CA VAL A 442 -4.22 0.64 -18.81
C VAL A 442 -3.33 1.17 -17.71
N VAL A 443 -3.84 2.14 -16.97
CA VAL A 443 -3.16 2.74 -15.81
C VAL A 443 -3.70 2.12 -14.54
N THR A 444 -2.89 1.35 -13.84
CA THR A 444 -3.28 0.61 -12.62
C THR A 444 -2.66 1.22 -11.38
N LYS A 445 -3.47 1.50 -10.35
CA LYS A 445 -3.04 1.75 -8.98
C LYS A 445 -3.50 0.59 -8.10
N ALA A 446 -2.58 -0.12 -7.47
CA ALA A 446 -2.92 -1.25 -6.59
C ALA A 446 -3.55 -0.81 -5.25
N SER A 447 -3.35 0.45 -4.87
CA SER A 447 -4.02 1.15 -3.77
C SER A 447 -3.97 2.66 -4.03
N SER A 448 -4.72 3.47 -3.24
CA SER A 448 -4.66 4.94 -3.32
C SER A 448 -3.25 5.49 -3.20
N ASP A 449 -2.41 4.82 -2.43
CA ASP A 449 -1.09 5.30 -2.01
C ASP A 449 0.06 4.73 -2.88
N THR A 450 -0.26 3.80 -3.81
CA THR A 450 0.75 3.26 -4.71
C THR A 450 0.88 4.12 -5.96
N PRO A 451 2.12 4.36 -6.42
CA PRO A 451 2.33 5.00 -7.70
C PRO A 451 1.68 4.21 -8.84
N PRO A 452 1.19 4.87 -9.89
CA PRO A 452 0.57 4.19 -11.01
C PRO A 452 1.58 3.34 -11.79
N ILE A 453 1.09 2.20 -12.26
CA ILE A 453 1.76 1.33 -13.24
C ILE A 453 1.04 1.52 -14.57
N VAL A 454 1.77 1.76 -15.64
CA VAL A 454 1.20 1.99 -16.97
C VAL A 454 1.51 0.79 -17.87
N SER A 455 0.48 0.02 -18.23
CA SER A 455 0.55 -1.08 -19.19
C SER A 455 0.11 -0.59 -20.55
N LEU A 456 0.90 -0.89 -21.59
CA LEU A 456 0.60 -0.59 -22.98
C LEU A 456 0.34 -1.89 -23.74
N TYR A 457 -0.74 -1.91 -24.48
CA TYR A 457 -1.18 -3.01 -25.32
C TYR A 457 -1.33 -2.54 -26.75
N ASN A 458 -1.21 -3.46 -27.70
CA ASN A 458 -1.61 -3.20 -29.07
C ASN A 458 -3.16 -3.30 -29.20
N LYS A 459 -3.70 -2.99 -30.35
CA LYS A 459 -5.14 -3.07 -30.64
C LYS A 459 -5.73 -4.48 -30.52
N ASP A 460 -4.89 -5.52 -30.58
CA ASP A 460 -5.30 -6.92 -30.45
C ASP A 460 -5.27 -7.38 -28.97
N GLY A 461 -4.89 -6.47 -28.05
CA GLY A 461 -4.82 -6.74 -26.62
C GLY A 461 -3.53 -7.43 -26.16
N ASP A 462 -2.50 -7.51 -27.02
CA ASP A 462 -1.21 -8.06 -26.60
C ASP A 462 -0.42 -7.03 -25.83
N LEU A 463 0.16 -7.46 -24.72
CA LEU A 463 1.01 -6.61 -23.87
C LEU A 463 2.31 -6.25 -24.64
N LEU A 464 2.55 -4.97 -24.80
CA LEU A 464 3.79 -4.44 -25.35
C LEU A 464 4.83 -4.10 -24.28
N ARG A 465 4.40 -3.45 -23.21
CA ARG A 465 5.28 -3.10 -22.07
C ARG A 465 4.48 -2.63 -20.85
N VAL A 466 5.12 -2.74 -19.70
CA VAL A 466 4.61 -2.17 -18.43
C VAL A 466 5.65 -1.20 -17.88
N ARG A 467 5.30 0.07 -17.74
CA ARG A 467 6.16 1.10 -17.16
C ARG A 467 5.84 1.27 -15.67
N LEU A 468 6.86 1.13 -14.83
CA LEU A 468 6.80 1.40 -13.41
C LEU A 468 7.11 2.87 -13.13
N SER A 469 6.67 3.38 -11.98
CA SER A 469 6.86 4.78 -11.57
C SER A 469 8.33 5.20 -11.40
N ASN A 470 9.21 4.23 -11.10
CA ASN A 470 10.66 4.46 -10.97
C ASN A 470 11.41 4.45 -12.31
N GLY A 471 10.69 4.48 -13.45
CA GLY A 471 11.27 4.47 -14.78
C GLY A 471 11.68 3.10 -15.32
N ARG A 472 11.60 2.05 -14.49
CA ARG A 472 11.83 0.67 -14.96
C ARG A 472 10.68 0.19 -15.84
N VAL A 473 10.98 -0.75 -16.71
CA VAL A 473 10.04 -1.29 -17.69
C VAL A 473 10.07 -2.82 -17.65
N TRP A 474 8.89 -3.44 -17.54
CA TRP A 474 8.69 -4.84 -17.92
C TRP A 474 8.33 -4.88 -19.40
N GLU A 475 9.00 -5.74 -20.16
CA GLU A 475 8.79 -5.91 -21.59
C GLU A 475 8.82 -7.38 -21.97
N PRO A 476 7.83 -7.88 -22.75
CA PRO A 476 7.89 -9.23 -23.29
C PRO A 476 9.15 -9.45 -24.13
N ILE A 477 9.76 -10.62 -23.95
CA ILE A 477 10.98 -11.00 -24.66
C ILE A 477 10.99 -12.51 -24.92
N GLU A 478 11.52 -12.92 -26.08
CA GLU A 478 11.77 -14.33 -26.35
C GLU A 478 12.89 -14.87 -25.46
N LEU A 479 12.72 -16.11 -24.97
CA LEU A 479 13.66 -16.72 -24.03
C LEU A 479 15.11 -16.73 -24.56
N ASP A 480 15.28 -17.12 -25.81
CA ASP A 480 16.64 -17.20 -26.42
C ASP A 480 17.30 -15.83 -26.47
N ARG A 481 16.53 -14.77 -26.76
CA ARG A 481 17.01 -13.39 -26.76
C ARG A 481 17.35 -12.93 -25.34
N LEU A 482 16.52 -13.27 -24.35
CA LEU A 482 16.79 -12.97 -22.93
C LEU A 482 18.10 -13.60 -22.47
N ILE A 483 18.30 -14.91 -22.76
CA ILE A 483 19.52 -15.64 -22.42
C ILE A 483 20.73 -15.01 -23.07
N ALA A 484 20.67 -14.75 -24.38
CA ALA A 484 21.78 -14.14 -25.12
C ALA A 484 22.15 -12.75 -24.58
N LEU A 485 21.17 -11.92 -24.25
CA LEU A 485 21.35 -10.59 -23.67
C LEU A 485 22.03 -10.65 -22.31
N TRP A 486 21.55 -11.52 -21.43
CA TRP A 486 22.04 -11.66 -20.07
C TRP A 486 23.47 -12.24 -20.04
N GLN A 487 23.77 -13.25 -20.89
CA GLN A 487 25.13 -13.77 -21.05
C GLN A 487 26.10 -12.69 -21.53
N LYS A 488 25.68 -11.89 -22.51
CA LYS A 488 26.50 -10.82 -23.08
C LYS A 488 26.84 -9.72 -22.05
N LYS A 489 25.90 -9.46 -21.10
CA LYS A 489 26.06 -8.51 -20.01
C LYS A 489 26.74 -9.13 -18.77
N GLY A 490 27.08 -10.43 -18.78
CA GLY A 490 27.69 -11.12 -17.64
C GLY A 490 26.77 -11.26 -16.44
N LEU A 491 25.44 -11.28 -16.66
CA LEU A 491 24.43 -11.39 -15.61
C LEU A 491 24.12 -12.87 -15.30
N PRO A 492 23.75 -13.22 -14.06
CA PRO A 492 23.46 -14.60 -13.68
C PRO A 492 22.17 -15.10 -14.36
N LEU A 493 22.28 -16.31 -14.93
CA LEU A 493 21.15 -17.08 -15.46
C LEU A 493 21.05 -18.36 -14.63
N ASP A 494 19.90 -18.65 -14.05
CA ASP A 494 19.61 -19.92 -13.35
C ASP A 494 18.58 -20.73 -14.11
#